data_b112cdfa9dcf59b5a7d715bca11861f8
#
_entry.id   b112cdfa9dcf59b5a7d715bca11861f8
#
_cell.length_a   1.000
_cell.length_b   1.000
_cell.length_c   1.000
_cell.angle_alpha   90.00
_cell.angle_beta   90.00
_cell.angle_gamma   90.00
#
_symmetry.space_group_name_H-M   'P 1'
#
loop_
_entity.id
_entity.type
_entity.pdbx_description
1 polymer ?
#
loop_
_entity_poly.entity_id
_entity_poly.type
_entity_poly.pdbx_seq_one_letter_code
_entity_poly.pdbx_strand_id
1 'polypeptide(L)'
;MPPSRFDPDYIFGIHEPGGEHLMLEAGKPGWLLFSEALGHNPNDRSSKDYTPFSDQGLAVMVRLNNGYHPQGTIPFAADYANFARRCANFVASSQGCRVWIIGNEMNYAVERPGARVRNSG
;
A
#
# COMPACT_ATOMS: atom_id res chain seq x y z
N MET A 1 -26.34 3.48 8.58
CA MET A 1 -25.16 3.93 9.33
C MET A 1 -24.51 5.09 8.58
N PRO A 2 -24.19 6.16 9.27
CA PRO A 2 -23.53 7.26 8.56
C PRO A 2 -22.15 6.83 8.09
N PRO A 3 -21.68 7.36 6.95
CA PRO A 3 -20.34 7.04 6.46
C PRO A 3 -19.28 7.57 7.42
N SER A 4 -18.14 6.89 7.46
CA SER A 4 -17.00 7.36 8.22
C SER A 4 -16.50 8.68 7.60
N ARG A 5 -15.98 9.57 8.45
CA ARG A 5 -15.36 10.81 7.96
C ARG A 5 -14.19 10.57 7.00
N PHE A 6 -13.68 9.33 6.98
CA PHE A 6 -12.58 8.96 6.13
C PHE A 6 -13.02 8.25 4.84
N ASP A 7 -14.33 7.98 4.72
CA ASP A 7 -14.84 7.34 3.50
C ASP A 7 -15.20 8.41 2.49
N PRO A 8 -14.85 8.21 1.22
CA PRO A 8 -15.27 9.15 0.18
C PRO A 8 -16.75 8.98 -0.12
N ASP A 9 -17.35 10.02 -0.67
CA ASP A 9 -18.76 9.99 -1.08
C ASP A 9 -18.99 9.07 -2.27
N TYR A 10 -17.95 8.69 -2.98
CA TYR A 10 -18.03 7.91 -4.21
C TYR A 10 -17.16 6.67 -4.09
N ILE A 11 -17.62 5.56 -4.69
CA ILE A 11 -17.00 4.23 -4.51
C ILE A 11 -15.93 3.92 -5.56
N PHE A 12 -15.75 4.76 -6.56
CA PHE A 12 -14.73 4.52 -7.57
C PHE A 12 -13.39 5.15 -7.16
N GLY A 13 -12.33 4.71 -7.80
CA GLY A 13 -11.00 5.19 -7.50
C GLY A 13 -10.02 4.92 -8.63
N ILE A 14 -8.78 5.30 -8.41
CA ILE A 14 -7.70 5.05 -9.36
C ILE A 14 -6.53 4.38 -8.65
N HIS A 15 -5.77 3.63 -9.43
CA HIS A 15 -4.54 2.98 -8.99
C HIS A 15 -3.37 3.89 -9.37
N GLU A 16 -2.55 4.26 -8.40
CA GLU A 16 -1.45 5.20 -8.50
C GLU A 16 -1.92 6.66 -8.69
N PRO A 17 -1.17 7.61 -8.14
CA PRO A 17 -1.48 9.03 -8.30
C PRO A 17 -1.19 9.51 -9.73
N GLY A 18 -1.82 10.59 -10.12
CA GLY A 18 -1.63 11.23 -11.42
C GLY A 18 -2.93 11.63 -12.09
N GLY A 19 -4.03 10.92 -11.79
CA GLY A 19 -5.34 11.21 -12.35
C GLY A 19 -6.37 11.69 -11.32
N GLU A 20 -5.98 11.80 -10.05
CA GLU A 20 -6.89 12.18 -8.97
C GLU A 20 -7.50 13.55 -9.16
N HIS A 21 -6.79 14.46 -9.83
CA HIS A 21 -7.30 15.80 -10.12
C HIS A 21 -8.57 15.76 -10.96
N LEU A 22 -8.73 14.76 -11.81
CA LEU A 22 -9.93 14.61 -12.62
C LEU A 22 -11.15 14.30 -11.76
N MET A 23 -10.98 13.45 -10.74
CA MET A 23 -12.04 13.17 -9.78
C MET A 23 -12.39 14.41 -8.97
N LEU A 24 -11.37 15.15 -8.52
CA LEU A 24 -11.56 16.37 -7.74
C LEU A 24 -12.27 17.46 -8.53
N GLU A 25 -11.85 17.67 -9.79
CA GLU A 25 -12.47 18.65 -10.68
C GLU A 25 -13.93 18.31 -10.97
N ALA A 26 -14.26 17.02 -11.04
CA ALA A 26 -15.63 16.57 -11.26
C ALA A 26 -16.47 16.62 -9.96
N GLY A 27 -15.89 17.01 -8.85
CA GLY A 27 -16.58 17.03 -7.56
C GLY A 27 -16.89 15.64 -7.00
N LYS A 28 -16.12 14.63 -7.42
CA LYS A 28 -16.35 13.21 -7.06
C LYS A 28 -15.08 12.59 -6.49
N PRO A 29 -14.59 13.06 -5.32
CA PRO A 29 -13.40 12.48 -4.70
C PRO A 29 -13.68 11.03 -4.33
N GLY A 30 -12.85 10.13 -4.80
CA GLY A 30 -12.96 8.71 -4.56
C GLY A 30 -11.74 8.16 -3.86
N TRP A 31 -11.34 6.94 -4.23
CA TRP A 31 -10.22 6.24 -3.64
C TRP A 31 -8.95 6.42 -4.47
N LEU A 32 -7.81 6.44 -3.79
CA LEU A 32 -6.50 6.52 -4.43
C LEU A 32 -5.60 5.45 -3.80
N LEU A 33 -5.07 4.56 -4.63
CA LEU A 33 -4.22 3.46 -4.18
C LEU A 33 -2.76 3.75 -4.49
N PHE A 34 -1.92 3.71 -3.47
CA PHE A 34 -0.47 3.78 -3.60
C PHE A 34 0.12 2.39 -3.38
N SER A 35 1.27 2.13 -4.00
CA SER A 35 2.04 0.91 -3.74
C SER A 35 3.43 1.31 -3.27
N GLU A 36 3.88 0.74 -2.16
CA GLU A 36 5.17 1.04 -1.55
C GLU A 36 5.99 -0.24 -1.41
N ALA A 37 7.23 -0.21 -1.87
CA ALA A 37 8.18 -1.30 -1.69
C ALA A 37 9.02 -1.00 -0.44
N LEU A 38 8.77 -1.69 0.65
CA LEU A 38 9.35 -1.38 1.95
C LEU A 38 10.61 -2.16 2.29
N GLY A 39 10.80 -3.34 1.67
CA GLY A 39 11.82 -4.27 2.12
C GLY A 39 11.44 -4.88 3.47
N HIS A 40 12.40 -5.53 4.12
CA HIS A 40 12.15 -6.20 5.40
C HIS A 40 13.22 -5.89 6.45
N ASN A 41 13.79 -4.69 6.40
CA ASN A 41 14.71 -4.23 7.44
C ASN A 41 13.89 -3.80 8.68
N PRO A 42 13.97 -4.54 9.81
CA PRO A 42 13.14 -4.25 10.98
C PRO A 42 13.54 -2.95 11.69
N ASN A 43 14.69 -2.39 11.34
CA ASN A 43 15.17 -1.14 11.94
C ASN A 43 14.84 0.09 11.10
N ASP A 44 14.32 -0.09 9.90
CA ASP A 44 13.92 1.01 9.06
C ASP A 44 12.60 1.59 9.59
N ARG A 45 12.60 2.86 9.94
CA ARG A 45 11.46 3.57 10.51
C ARG A 45 10.93 4.66 9.57
N SER A 46 11.34 4.65 8.32
CA SER A 46 10.83 5.61 7.35
C SER A 46 9.34 5.44 7.14
N SER A 47 8.69 6.53 6.82
CA SER A 47 7.24 6.60 6.67
C SER A 47 6.88 7.63 5.61
N LYS A 48 5.58 7.75 5.32
CA LYS A 48 5.10 8.75 4.36
C LYS A 48 3.87 9.45 4.91
N ASP A 49 3.66 10.66 4.41
CA ASP A 49 2.50 11.47 4.75
C ASP A 49 1.60 11.55 3.52
N TYR A 50 0.41 10.97 3.65
CA TYR A 50 -0.60 10.97 2.57
C TYR A 50 -1.67 12.03 2.80
N THR A 51 -1.51 12.90 3.81
CA THR A 51 -2.49 13.94 4.10
C THR A 51 -2.69 14.95 2.95
N PRO A 52 -1.68 15.24 2.10
CA PRO A 52 -1.94 16.09 0.94
C PRO A 52 -3.07 15.56 0.05
N PHE A 53 -3.31 14.26 0.05
CA PHE A 53 -4.39 13.63 -0.72
C PHE A 53 -5.66 13.51 0.11
N SER A 54 -5.56 13.02 1.35
CA SER A 54 -6.74 12.84 2.19
C SER A 54 -7.40 14.17 2.58
N ASP A 55 -6.63 15.24 2.71
CA ASP A 55 -7.17 16.56 3.02
C ASP A 55 -8.03 17.12 1.88
N GLN A 56 -7.89 16.59 0.68
CA GLN A 56 -8.72 16.96 -0.48
C GLN A 56 -10.00 16.13 -0.56
N GLY A 57 -10.23 15.23 0.38
CA GLY A 57 -11.42 14.39 0.40
C GLY A 57 -11.22 13.01 -0.22
N LEU A 58 -10.01 12.70 -0.70
CA LEU A 58 -9.70 11.38 -1.24
C LEU A 58 -9.50 10.38 -0.10
N ALA A 59 -9.95 9.14 -0.30
CA ALA A 59 -9.66 8.06 0.62
C ALA A 59 -8.42 7.32 0.12
N VAL A 60 -7.39 7.25 0.95
CA VAL A 60 -6.09 6.69 0.55
C VAL A 60 -5.99 5.24 1.01
N MET A 61 -5.67 4.35 0.08
CA MET A 61 -5.25 2.98 0.35
C MET A 61 -3.78 2.84 0.03
N VAL A 62 -3.03 2.09 0.84
CA VAL A 62 -1.61 1.87 0.58
C VAL A 62 -1.33 0.37 0.65
N ARG A 63 -0.77 -0.14 -0.43
CA ARG A 63 -0.29 -1.53 -0.51
C ARG A 63 1.16 -1.56 -0.07
N LEU A 64 1.45 -2.40 0.91
CA LEU A 64 2.79 -2.57 1.45
C LEU A 64 3.38 -3.86 0.88
N ASN A 65 4.39 -3.71 0.05
CA ASN A 65 5.11 -4.81 -0.56
C ASN A 65 6.52 -4.91 0.02
N ASN A 66 7.05 -6.12 0.11
CA ASN A 66 8.46 -6.31 0.40
C ASN A 66 9.30 -5.76 -0.75
N GLY A 67 8.98 -6.17 -1.96
CA GLY A 67 9.61 -5.71 -3.19
C GLY A 67 8.82 -6.18 -4.37
N TYR A 68 9.45 -6.18 -5.51
CA TYR A 68 8.89 -6.70 -6.75
C TYR A 68 9.79 -7.80 -7.28
N HIS A 69 9.54 -8.30 -8.48
CA HIS A 69 10.43 -9.30 -9.02
C HIS A 69 11.88 -8.77 -9.03
N PRO A 70 12.87 -9.52 -8.52
CA PRO A 70 12.79 -10.95 -8.12
C PRO A 70 12.55 -11.20 -6.63
N GLN A 71 12.32 -10.19 -5.80
CA GLN A 71 12.21 -10.35 -4.35
C GLN A 71 10.85 -10.88 -3.89
N GLY A 72 9.79 -10.62 -4.66
CA GLY A 72 8.44 -10.95 -4.27
C GLY A 72 7.79 -9.87 -3.42
N THR A 73 6.45 -9.84 -3.40
CA THR A 73 5.70 -8.82 -2.66
C THR A 73 5.62 -9.09 -1.17
N ILE A 74 5.90 -10.34 -0.76
CA ILE A 74 6.24 -10.67 0.63
C ILE A 74 7.55 -11.46 0.60
N PRO A 75 8.35 -11.44 1.68
CA PRO A 75 9.63 -12.14 1.69
C PRO A 75 9.45 -13.64 1.93
N PHE A 76 10.55 -14.40 1.97
CA PHE A 76 10.55 -15.76 2.45
C PHE A 76 10.08 -15.82 3.90
N ALA A 77 9.57 -16.96 4.31
CA ALA A 77 9.05 -17.16 5.66
C ALA A 77 10.09 -16.82 6.76
N ALA A 78 11.36 -17.04 6.50
CA ALA A 78 12.42 -16.72 7.46
C ALA A 78 12.47 -15.20 7.76
N ASP A 79 11.97 -14.36 6.86
CA ASP A 79 11.99 -12.91 7.01
C ASP A 79 10.61 -12.32 7.32
N TYR A 80 9.59 -13.14 7.57
CA TYR A 80 8.24 -12.67 7.86
C TYR A 80 8.20 -11.74 9.06
N ALA A 81 8.88 -12.11 10.15
CA ALA A 81 8.89 -11.28 11.36
C ALA A 81 9.52 -9.92 11.10
N ASN A 82 10.60 -9.88 10.34
CA ASN A 82 11.28 -8.64 9.98
C ASN A 82 10.39 -7.78 9.08
N PHE A 83 9.74 -8.39 8.11
CA PHE A 83 8.82 -7.68 7.23
C PHE A 83 7.62 -7.12 8.01
N ALA A 84 7.06 -7.92 8.91
CA ALA A 84 5.96 -7.46 9.76
C ALA A 84 6.38 -6.25 10.61
N ARG A 85 7.60 -6.28 11.17
CA ARG A 85 8.12 -5.15 11.94
C ARG A 85 8.32 -3.93 11.05
N ARG A 86 8.84 -4.12 9.86
CA ARG A 86 9.02 -3.03 8.91
C ARG A 86 7.67 -2.39 8.53
N CYS A 87 6.68 -3.21 8.25
CA CYS A 87 5.31 -2.72 7.96
C CYS A 87 4.74 -1.97 9.16
N ALA A 88 4.90 -2.51 10.36
CA ALA A 88 4.40 -1.87 11.57
C ALA A 88 5.04 -0.49 11.80
N ASN A 89 6.35 -0.38 11.57
CA ASN A 89 7.05 0.89 11.67
C ASN A 89 6.50 1.92 10.68
N PHE A 90 6.27 1.50 9.45
CA PHE A 90 5.75 2.37 8.40
C PHE A 90 4.34 2.84 8.72
N VAL A 91 3.47 1.90 9.12
CA VAL A 91 2.07 2.20 9.46
C VAL A 91 1.99 3.15 10.65
N ALA A 92 2.78 2.87 11.69
CA ALA A 92 2.71 3.66 12.94
C ALA A 92 3.09 5.12 12.75
N SER A 93 3.97 5.41 11.79
CA SER A 93 4.51 6.75 11.56
C SER A 93 3.92 7.45 10.34
N SER A 94 3.17 6.74 9.50
CA SER A 94 2.54 7.34 8.31
C SER A 94 1.18 7.93 8.67
N GLN A 95 0.76 8.93 7.91
CA GLN A 95 -0.50 9.64 8.14
C GLN A 95 -1.33 9.71 6.88
N GLY A 96 -2.64 9.82 7.05
CA GLY A 96 -3.57 10.06 5.95
C GLY A 96 -4.03 8.81 5.20
N CYS A 97 -3.60 7.64 5.60
CA CYS A 97 -4.03 6.39 4.97
C CYS A 97 -5.25 5.80 5.67
N ARG A 98 -6.19 5.32 4.89
CA ARG A 98 -7.45 4.74 5.40
C ARG A 98 -7.37 3.22 5.49
N VAL A 99 -6.76 2.58 4.50
CA VAL A 99 -6.70 1.12 4.38
C VAL A 99 -5.29 0.69 4.00
N TRP A 100 -4.76 -0.30 4.72
CA TRP A 100 -3.46 -0.89 4.44
C TRP A 100 -3.65 -2.28 3.85
N ILE A 101 -2.91 -2.60 2.79
CA ILE A 101 -2.96 -3.89 2.11
C ILE A 101 -1.57 -4.49 2.16
N ILE A 102 -1.45 -5.78 2.50
CA ILE A 102 -0.16 -6.46 2.60
C ILE A 102 0.03 -7.38 1.40
N GLY A 103 1.07 -7.11 0.62
CA GLY A 103 1.43 -7.94 -0.53
C GLY A 103 0.50 -7.76 -1.72
N ASN A 104 0.81 -8.48 -2.80
CA ASN A 104 0.03 -8.46 -4.03
C ASN A 104 0.26 -9.77 -4.79
N GLU A 105 -0.83 -10.37 -5.25
CA GLU A 105 -0.80 -11.55 -6.13
C GLU A 105 0.24 -12.59 -5.71
N MET A 106 0.25 -12.97 -4.45
CA MET A 106 1.29 -13.82 -3.88
C MET A 106 1.33 -15.23 -4.46
N ASN A 107 0.30 -15.63 -5.16
CA ASN A 107 0.23 -16.90 -5.90
C ASN A 107 0.75 -16.79 -7.33
N TYR A 108 1.03 -15.58 -7.81
CA TYR A 108 1.60 -15.35 -9.13
C TYR A 108 3.12 -15.59 -9.07
N ALA A 109 3.66 -16.34 -10.00
CA ALA A 109 5.06 -16.77 -9.95
C ALA A 109 6.06 -15.62 -9.83
N VAL A 110 5.76 -14.46 -10.41
CA VAL A 110 6.64 -13.29 -10.40
C VAL A 110 6.56 -12.52 -9.08
N GLU A 111 5.43 -12.59 -8.38
CA GLU A 111 5.18 -11.78 -7.18
C GLU A 111 5.17 -12.58 -5.88
N ARG A 112 5.19 -13.91 -5.95
CA ARG A 112 5.18 -14.75 -4.74
C ARG A 112 6.46 -14.59 -3.94
N PRO A 113 6.46 -14.99 -2.66
CA PRO A 113 7.65 -14.90 -1.82
C PRO A 113 8.86 -15.57 -2.45
N GLY A 114 9.97 -14.82 -2.54
CA GLY A 114 11.19 -15.34 -3.13
C GLY A 114 11.08 -15.69 -4.59
N ALA A 115 10.38 -14.89 -5.38
CA ALA A 115 10.10 -15.17 -6.79
C ALA A 115 11.35 -15.40 -7.64
N ARG A 116 12.49 -14.85 -7.21
CA ARG A 116 13.75 -15.04 -7.92
C ARG A 116 14.31 -16.45 -7.80
N VAL A 117 13.85 -17.22 -6.83
CA VAL A 117 14.33 -18.59 -6.63
C VAL A 117 13.60 -19.49 -7.61
N ARG A 118 14.33 -19.97 -8.60
CA ARG A 118 13.79 -20.89 -9.57
C ARG A 118 13.28 -22.14 -8.87
N ASN A 119 12.15 -22.63 -9.26
CA ASN A 119 11.54 -23.81 -8.68
C ASN A 119 11.08 -23.62 -7.23
N SER A 120 10.89 -22.42 -6.80
CA SER A 120 10.36 -22.14 -5.48
C SER A 120 8.85 -22.42 -5.39
N GLY A 121 8.26 -22.89 -6.43
CA GLY A 121 6.85 -23.24 -6.45
C GLY A 121 6.67 -24.65 -6.81
#